data_3500777c87450d675138f99140a3f629
#
_entry.id   3500777c87450d675138f99140a3f629
#
_cell.length_a   1.000
_cell.length_b   1.000
_cell.length_c   1.000
_cell.angle_alpha   90.00
_cell.angle_beta   90.00
_cell.angle_gamma   90.00
#
_symmetry.space_group_name_H-M   'P 1'
#
loop_
_entity.id
_entity.type
_entity.pdbx_description
1 polymer ?
#
loop_
_entity_poly.entity_id
_entity_poly.type
_entity_poly.pdbx_seq_one_letter_code
_entity_poly.pdbx_strand_id
1 'polypeptide(L)'
;VQIWVWPFYTLLMYAAYAALLWMPVQAPRLRPGRVCALTLGPFFAAALFLCLPLPPAVVAALSPFRHATASRAADLLDTPLGWTTLGYRPLESLAWIGFLVGLVLFFFVLRVHFESRRHLTATAWLLFGLAVAQSCYGILQALVPNMPVLWATYIKSGLGDARGTYVNRNHFAGFIEMAFPLSLGVALARAWWGDRFRFKMLLVSDRPHNHVVLCLGLVVVFLAVLFSKSRAGITATLLGLAVFLSLLRPA
;
A
#
# COMPACT_ATOMS: atom_id res chain seq x y z
N VAL A 1 6.94 18.66 -3.45
CA VAL A 1 5.46 18.69 -3.50
C VAL A 1 4.81 17.57 -2.65
N GLN A 2 5.55 16.51 -2.27
CA GLN A 2 4.95 15.36 -1.56
C GLN A 2 5.13 15.37 -0.03
N ILE A 3 5.75 16.40 0.55
CA ILE A 3 6.07 16.45 1.99
C ILE A 3 4.81 16.43 2.87
N TRP A 4 3.69 16.98 2.40
CA TRP A 4 2.43 17.09 3.16
C TRP A 4 1.51 15.86 3.06
N VAL A 5 1.72 15.00 2.06
CA VAL A 5 0.85 13.85 1.80
C VAL A 5 0.97 12.80 2.91
N TRP A 6 2.20 12.48 3.33
CA TRP A 6 2.44 11.47 4.35
C TRP A 6 1.89 11.84 5.74
N PRO A 7 2.12 13.07 6.26
CA PRO A 7 1.49 13.50 7.52
C PRO A 7 -0.03 13.44 7.47
N PHE A 8 -0.65 13.79 6.35
CA PHE A 8 -2.10 13.75 6.19
C PHE A 8 -2.63 12.31 6.29
N TYR A 9 -2.04 11.36 5.57
CA TYR A 9 -2.43 9.95 5.69
C TYR A 9 -2.18 9.38 7.09
N THR A 10 -1.08 9.77 7.72
CA THR A 10 -0.77 9.38 9.09
C THR A 10 -1.87 9.85 10.04
N LEU A 11 -2.25 11.12 9.97
CA LEU A 11 -3.34 11.68 10.77
C LEU A 11 -4.67 10.98 10.52
N LEU A 12 -5.01 10.65 9.27
CA LEU A 12 -6.22 9.89 8.94
C LEU A 12 -6.22 8.50 9.58
N MET A 13 -5.09 7.79 9.54
CA MET A 13 -4.97 6.47 10.17
C MET A 13 -5.15 6.55 11.71
N TYR A 14 -4.55 7.54 12.36
CA TYR A 14 -4.72 7.78 13.79
C TYR A 14 -6.16 8.18 14.13
N ALA A 15 -6.78 9.05 13.34
CA ALA A 15 -8.17 9.47 13.53
C ALA A 15 -9.14 8.30 13.35
N ALA A 16 -8.92 7.46 12.33
CA ALA A 16 -9.73 6.26 12.12
C ALA A 16 -9.62 5.28 13.30
N TYR A 17 -8.41 5.09 13.85
CA TYR A 17 -8.23 4.24 15.03
C TYR A 17 -8.86 4.87 16.29
N ALA A 18 -8.70 6.17 16.49
CA ALA A 18 -9.35 6.88 17.58
C ALA A 18 -10.88 6.76 17.50
N ALA A 19 -11.46 6.96 16.30
CA ALA A 19 -12.90 6.76 16.08
C ALA A 19 -13.34 5.33 16.42
N LEU A 20 -12.52 4.32 16.09
CA LEU A 20 -12.80 2.92 16.44
C LEU A 20 -12.86 2.69 17.96
N LEU A 21 -12.01 3.38 18.74
CA LEU A 21 -12.02 3.27 20.21
C LEU A 21 -13.30 3.81 20.84
N TRP A 22 -14.02 4.71 20.16
CA TRP A 22 -15.31 5.24 20.62
C TRP A 22 -16.50 4.35 20.24
N MET A 23 -16.29 3.36 19.38
CA MET A 23 -17.34 2.41 19.01
C MET A 23 -17.44 1.30 20.08
N PRO A 24 -18.62 0.70 20.29
CA PRO A 24 -18.80 -0.41 21.22
C PRO A 24 -18.21 -1.72 20.63
N VAL A 25 -16.90 -1.72 20.43
CA VAL A 25 -16.15 -2.89 19.92
C VAL A 25 -15.53 -3.63 21.09
N GLN A 26 -15.56 -4.96 21.05
CA GLN A 26 -14.94 -5.77 22.09
C GLN A 26 -13.42 -5.52 22.15
N ALA A 27 -12.95 -4.97 23.26
CA ALA A 27 -11.56 -4.58 23.50
C ALA A 27 -10.48 -5.63 23.16
N PRO A 28 -10.70 -6.96 23.32
CA PRO A 28 -9.72 -7.98 22.96
C PRO A 28 -9.31 -7.96 21.47
N ARG A 29 -10.22 -7.51 20.59
CA ARG A 29 -10.00 -7.47 19.12
C ARG A 29 -9.04 -6.37 18.69
N LEU A 30 -8.91 -5.32 19.53
CA LEU A 30 -8.03 -4.18 19.29
C LEU A 30 -6.61 -4.37 19.85
N ARG A 31 -6.40 -5.44 20.64
CA ARG A 31 -5.08 -5.69 21.24
C ARG A 31 -4.18 -6.45 20.27
N PRO A 32 -2.93 -5.99 20.08
CA PRO A 32 -1.95 -6.77 19.33
C PRO A 32 -1.76 -8.12 20.04
N GLY A 33 -1.81 -9.20 19.28
CA GLY A 33 -1.47 -10.51 19.79
C GLY A 33 -0.02 -10.53 20.28
N ARG A 34 0.34 -11.45 21.20
CA ARG A 34 1.71 -11.58 21.75
C ARG A 34 2.76 -11.66 20.64
N VAL A 35 2.49 -12.37 19.56
CA VAL A 35 3.40 -12.49 18.41
C VAL A 35 3.64 -11.10 17.76
N CYS A 36 2.60 -10.33 17.52
CA CYS A 36 2.72 -8.99 16.94
C CYS A 36 3.53 -8.07 17.88
N ALA A 37 3.29 -8.11 19.19
CA ALA A 37 4.05 -7.32 20.16
C ALA A 37 5.53 -7.74 20.23
N LEU A 38 5.82 -9.05 20.17
CA LEU A 38 7.18 -9.58 20.21
C LEU A 38 7.97 -9.32 18.93
N THR A 39 7.31 -9.19 17.78
CA THR A 39 7.98 -8.90 16.50
C THR A 39 8.13 -7.40 16.26
N LEU A 40 7.07 -6.62 16.44
CA LEU A 40 7.08 -5.18 16.18
C LEU A 40 7.72 -4.36 17.31
N GLY A 41 7.59 -4.81 18.55
CA GLY A 41 8.13 -4.11 19.72
C GLY A 41 9.65 -3.87 19.61
N PRO A 42 10.48 -4.92 19.44
CA PRO A 42 11.92 -4.76 19.26
C PRO A 42 12.29 -3.90 18.05
N PHE A 43 11.56 -4.04 16.95
CA PHE A 43 11.77 -3.20 15.75
C PHE A 43 11.58 -1.72 16.05
N PHE A 44 10.44 -1.33 16.65
CA PHE A 44 10.19 0.06 17.00
C PHE A 44 11.12 0.57 18.10
N ALA A 45 11.48 -0.27 19.08
CA ALA A 45 12.45 0.06 20.11
C ALA A 45 13.82 0.37 19.50
N ALA A 46 14.32 -0.48 18.59
CA ALA A 46 15.57 -0.25 17.89
C ALA A 46 15.52 1.01 17.02
N ALA A 47 14.43 1.23 16.27
CA ALA A 47 14.27 2.41 15.45
C ALA A 47 14.25 3.71 16.28
N LEU A 48 13.57 3.71 17.42
CA LEU A 48 13.56 4.82 18.37
C LEU A 48 14.93 5.03 19.00
N PHE A 49 15.63 3.95 19.39
CA PHE A 49 16.98 4.03 19.94
C PHE A 49 17.95 4.75 19.00
N LEU A 50 17.87 4.51 17.69
CA LEU A 50 18.69 5.21 16.69
C LEU A 50 18.41 6.72 16.61
N CYS A 51 17.26 7.17 17.10
CA CYS A 51 16.86 8.58 17.12
C CYS A 51 17.18 9.28 18.45
N LEU A 52 17.60 8.53 19.49
CA LEU A 52 17.93 9.13 20.77
C LEU A 52 19.26 9.89 20.71
N PRO A 53 19.32 11.12 21.28
CA PRO A 53 20.59 11.80 21.47
C PRO A 53 21.40 11.04 22.53
N LEU A 54 22.64 10.71 22.20
CA LEU A 54 23.55 9.95 23.05
C LEU A 54 24.84 10.75 23.29
N PRO A 55 25.52 10.57 24.43
CA PRO A 55 26.81 11.18 24.69
C PRO A 55 27.85 10.76 23.65
N PRO A 56 28.81 11.64 23.28
CA PRO A 56 29.81 11.35 22.25
C PRO A 56 30.59 10.05 22.49
N ALA A 57 30.93 9.73 23.73
CA ALA A 57 31.62 8.48 24.10
C ALA A 57 30.80 7.23 23.73
N VAL A 58 29.48 7.26 23.95
CA VAL A 58 28.58 6.16 23.60
C VAL A 58 28.46 6.02 22.08
N VAL A 59 28.35 7.14 21.36
CA VAL A 59 28.31 7.12 19.90
C VAL A 59 29.62 6.61 19.32
N ALA A 60 30.76 6.98 19.88
CA ALA A 60 32.08 6.49 19.47
C ALA A 60 32.20 4.96 19.64
N ALA A 61 31.67 4.41 20.75
CA ALA A 61 31.68 2.98 20.99
C ALA A 61 30.75 2.18 20.09
N LEU A 62 29.52 2.69 19.84
CA LEU A 62 28.50 2.00 19.04
C LEU A 62 28.66 2.20 17.52
N SER A 63 29.14 3.36 17.11
CA SER A 63 29.33 3.71 15.69
C SER A 63 30.51 4.69 15.52
N PRO A 64 31.76 4.18 15.45
CA PRO A 64 32.94 5.01 15.27
C PRO A 64 32.88 5.92 14.04
N PHE A 65 32.30 5.41 12.95
CA PHE A 65 32.13 6.18 11.72
C PHE A 65 31.17 7.37 11.91
N ARG A 66 30.05 7.16 12.61
CA ARG A 66 29.09 8.22 12.92
C ARG A 66 29.71 9.27 13.84
N HIS A 67 30.47 8.85 14.83
CA HIS A 67 31.22 9.75 15.72
C HIS A 67 32.21 10.59 14.93
N ALA A 68 33.06 9.98 14.08
CA ALA A 68 34.02 10.69 13.25
C ALA A 68 33.34 11.72 12.31
N THR A 69 32.20 11.36 11.75
CA THR A 69 31.42 12.29 10.89
C THR A 69 30.88 13.47 11.69
N ALA A 70 30.37 13.23 12.89
CA ALA A 70 29.86 14.29 13.76
C ALA A 70 30.98 15.21 14.29
N SER A 71 32.15 14.63 14.64
CA SER A 71 33.32 15.42 15.04
C SER A 71 33.80 16.35 13.92
N ARG A 72 33.94 15.82 12.71
CA ARG A 72 34.32 16.66 11.55
C ARG A 72 33.32 17.80 11.28
N ALA A 73 32.02 17.52 11.44
CA ALA A 73 31.02 18.57 11.31
C ALA A 73 31.12 19.62 12.41
N ALA A 74 31.38 19.22 13.64
CA ALA A 74 31.61 20.12 14.78
C ALA A 74 32.85 20.98 14.57
N ASP A 75 33.96 20.39 14.11
CA ASP A 75 35.21 21.11 13.80
C ASP A 75 35.00 22.14 12.68
N LEU A 76 34.24 21.81 11.62
CA LEU A 76 33.92 22.74 10.54
C LEU A 76 33.04 23.90 10.95
N LEU A 77 32.23 23.71 11.98
CA LEU A 77 31.31 24.72 12.52
C LEU A 77 31.90 25.47 13.72
N ASP A 78 33.14 25.17 14.10
CA ASP A 78 33.81 25.70 15.28
C ASP A 78 32.94 25.58 16.56
N THR A 79 32.33 24.41 16.74
CA THR A 79 31.43 24.11 17.85
C THR A 79 31.87 22.84 18.58
N PRO A 80 31.71 22.75 19.91
CA PRO A 80 32.01 21.52 20.64
C PRO A 80 31.09 20.37 20.20
N LEU A 81 31.61 19.16 20.13
CA LEU A 81 30.82 17.98 19.86
C LEU A 81 29.84 17.72 21.02
N GLY A 82 28.58 18.01 20.79
CA GLY A 82 27.48 17.75 21.72
C GLY A 82 26.89 16.34 21.61
N TRP A 83 25.79 16.13 22.31
CA TRP A 83 25.01 14.89 22.18
C TRP A 83 24.52 14.75 20.75
N THR A 84 24.67 13.56 20.18
CA THR A 84 24.29 13.29 18.80
C THR A 84 23.59 11.94 18.68
N THR A 85 22.79 11.78 17.64
CA THR A 85 22.03 10.54 17.38
C THR A 85 22.87 9.57 16.54
N LEU A 86 22.60 8.27 16.66
CA LEU A 86 23.18 7.26 15.76
C LEU A 86 22.63 7.42 14.34
N GLY A 87 21.35 7.78 14.20
CA GLY A 87 20.75 8.10 12.91
C GLY A 87 21.19 9.46 12.39
N TYR A 88 21.37 9.58 11.07
CA TYR A 88 21.75 10.84 10.42
C TYR A 88 20.63 11.86 10.35
N ARG A 89 19.37 11.40 10.28
CA ARG A 89 18.17 12.23 10.12
C ARG A 89 17.09 11.83 11.13
N PRO A 90 17.27 12.13 12.42
CA PRO A 90 16.38 11.64 13.46
C PRO A 90 14.93 12.12 13.30
N LEU A 91 14.70 13.36 12.87
CA LEU A 91 13.34 13.88 12.68
C LEU A 91 12.61 13.18 11.52
N GLU A 92 13.29 12.92 10.42
CA GLU A 92 12.72 12.15 9.32
C GLU A 92 12.44 10.69 9.75
N SER A 93 13.36 10.09 10.50
CA SER A 93 13.18 8.74 11.04
C SER A 93 11.98 8.67 12.00
N LEU A 94 11.79 9.65 12.86
CA LEU A 94 10.63 9.75 13.75
C LEU A 94 9.32 9.90 12.95
N ALA A 95 9.32 10.68 11.87
CA ALA A 95 8.17 10.81 11.00
C ALA A 95 7.80 9.46 10.33
N TRP A 96 8.80 8.71 9.87
CA TRP A 96 8.60 7.36 9.32
C TRP A 96 8.13 6.35 10.37
N ILE A 97 8.67 6.40 11.59
CA ILE A 97 8.20 5.58 12.71
C ILE A 97 6.72 5.89 13.00
N GLY A 98 6.35 7.17 13.06
CA GLY A 98 4.97 7.59 13.21
C GLY A 98 4.06 7.04 12.11
N PHE A 99 4.49 7.11 10.85
CA PHE A 99 3.75 6.54 9.73
C PHE A 99 3.57 5.02 9.86
N LEU A 100 4.63 4.28 10.21
CA LEU A 100 4.56 2.82 10.41
C LEU A 100 3.65 2.44 11.57
N VAL A 101 3.68 3.20 12.67
CA VAL A 101 2.71 3.03 13.77
C VAL A 101 1.29 3.26 13.26
N GLY A 102 1.06 4.31 12.46
CA GLY A 102 -0.23 4.56 11.81
C GLY A 102 -0.71 3.36 10.97
N LEU A 103 0.17 2.74 10.18
CA LEU A 103 -0.16 1.52 9.42
C LEU A 103 -0.57 0.35 10.32
N VAL A 104 0.13 0.15 11.44
CA VAL A 104 -0.23 -0.89 12.42
C VAL A 104 -1.60 -0.61 13.02
N LEU A 105 -1.89 0.63 13.41
CA LEU A 105 -3.20 1.02 13.93
C LEU A 105 -4.29 0.83 12.88
N PHE A 106 -4.02 1.22 11.63
CA PHE A 106 -4.95 1.03 10.51
C PHE A 106 -5.23 -0.44 10.23
N PHE A 107 -4.24 -1.32 10.39
CA PHE A 107 -4.47 -2.76 10.32
C PHE A 107 -5.54 -3.24 11.31
N PHE A 108 -5.55 -2.73 12.55
CA PHE A 108 -6.58 -3.06 13.52
C PHE A 108 -7.96 -2.52 13.12
N VAL A 109 -8.02 -1.34 12.52
CA VAL A 109 -9.27 -0.80 11.94
C VAL A 109 -9.81 -1.75 10.87
N LEU A 110 -8.96 -2.16 9.93
CA LEU A 110 -9.35 -3.08 8.86
C LEU A 110 -9.77 -4.45 9.40
N ARG A 111 -9.08 -4.96 10.42
CA ARG A 111 -9.42 -6.23 11.06
C ARG A 111 -10.84 -6.24 11.61
N VAL A 112 -11.25 -5.17 12.28
CA VAL A 112 -12.62 -5.02 12.80
C VAL A 112 -13.60 -4.80 11.65
N HIS A 113 -13.25 -3.96 10.68
CA HIS A 113 -14.08 -3.65 9.53
C HIS A 113 -14.43 -4.91 8.72
N PHE A 114 -13.45 -5.79 8.49
CA PHE A 114 -13.61 -7.00 7.68
C PHE A 114 -14.26 -8.19 8.42
N GLU A 115 -14.64 -8.07 9.67
CA GLU A 115 -15.49 -9.07 10.33
C GLU A 115 -16.89 -9.16 9.71
N SER A 116 -17.37 -8.06 9.13
CA SER A 116 -18.65 -8.00 8.44
C SER A 116 -18.48 -8.38 6.96
N ARG A 117 -19.17 -9.43 6.51
CA ARG A 117 -19.22 -9.80 5.09
C ARG A 117 -19.73 -8.65 4.21
N ARG A 118 -20.64 -7.83 4.72
CA ARG A 118 -21.15 -6.65 4.00
C ARG A 118 -20.04 -5.63 3.76
N HIS A 119 -19.26 -5.32 4.79
CA HIS A 119 -18.14 -4.37 4.66
C HIS A 119 -17.03 -4.92 3.76
N LEU A 120 -16.70 -6.19 3.91
CA LEU A 120 -15.71 -6.85 3.02
C LEU A 120 -16.15 -6.75 1.55
N THR A 121 -17.41 -7.09 1.27
CA THR A 121 -17.96 -7.02 -0.09
C THR A 121 -17.99 -5.59 -0.61
N ALA A 122 -18.42 -4.61 0.20
CA ALA A 122 -18.45 -3.21 -0.20
C ALA A 122 -17.05 -2.67 -0.51
N THR A 123 -16.05 -3.00 0.32
CA THR A 123 -14.65 -2.62 0.09
C THR A 123 -14.08 -3.26 -1.18
N ALA A 124 -14.39 -4.54 -1.42
CA ALA A 124 -13.95 -5.23 -2.64
C ALA A 124 -14.54 -4.57 -3.91
N TRP A 125 -15.81 -4.18 -3.87
CA TRP A 125 -16.43 -3.44 -4.97
C TRP A 125 -15.84 -2.04 -5.17
N LEU A 126 -15.57 -1.32 -4.09
CA LEU A 126 -14.92 -0.02 -4.13
C LEU A 126 -13.53 -0.13 -4.80
N LEU A 127 -12.72 -1.11 -4.36
CA LEU A 127 -11.39 -1.34 -4.91
C LEU A 127 -11.45 -1.77 -6.37
N PHE A 128 -12.43 -2.61 -6.76
CA PHE A 128 -12.67 -2.96 -8.16
C PHE A 128 -13.02 -1.73 -9.00
N GLY A 129 -13.95 -0.88 -8.54
CA GLY A 129 -14.32 0.34 -9.22
C GLY A 129 -13.13 1.32 -9.39
N LEU A 130 -12.32 1.48 -8.34
CA LEU A 130 -11.09 2.27 -8.39
C LEU A 130 -10.08 1.70 -9.39
N ALA A 131 -9.90 0.36 -9.40
CA ALA A 131 -9.01 -0.31 -10.35
C ALA A 131 -9.46 -0.08 -11.80
N VAL A 132 -10.76 -0.22 -12.09
CA VAL A 132 -11.32 0.04 -13.41
C VAL A 132 -11.13 1.50 -13.81
N ALA A 133 -11.45 2.46 -12.93
CA ALA A 133 -11.31 3.89 -13.21
C ALA A 133 -9.84 4.27 -13.49
N GLN A 134 -8.91 3.79 -12.66
CA GLN A 134 -7.47 3.99 -12.85
C GLN A 134 -6.97 3.34 -14.15
N SER A 135 -7.48 2.15 -14.48
CA SER A 135 -7.12 1.42 -15.69
C SER A 135 -7.61 2.13 -16.94
N CYS A 136 -8.86 2.57 -16.97
CA CYS A 136 -9.41 3.34 -18.09
C CYS A 136 -8.58 4.62 -18.32
N TYR A 137 -8.29 5.36 -17.24
CA TYR A 137 -7.49 6.57 -17.34
C TYR A 137 -6.07 6.27 -17.81
N GLY A 138 -5.43 5.22 -17.28
CA GLY A 138 -4.09 4.80 -17.70
C GLY A 138 -4.04 4.36 -19.17
N ILE A 139 -5.02 3.60 -19.65
CA ILE A 139 -5.11 3.20 -21.06
C ILE A 139 -5.29 4.42 -21.95
N LEU A 140 -6.14 5.37 -21.57
CA LEU A 140 -6.31 6.63 -22.31
C LEU A 140 -4.97 7.39 -22.42
N GLN A 141 -4.17 7.43 -21.35
CA GLN A 141 -2.82 8.04 -21.39
C GLN A 141 -1.87 7.33 -22.36
N ALA A 142 -2.01 6.01 -22.50
CA ALA A 142 -1.18 5.25 -23.43
C ALA A 142 -1.59 5.43 -24.89
N LEU A 143 -2.86 5.70 -25.15
CA LEU A 143 -3.43 5.81 -26.50
C LEU A 143 -3.51 7.26 -27.00
N VAL A 144 -3.71 8.22 -26.10
CA VAL A 144 -3.84 9.65 -26.47
C VAL A 144 -2.51 10.36 -26.28
N PRO A 145 -1.89 10.90 -27.35
CA PRO A 145 -0.64 11.63 -27.25
C PRO A 145 -0.74 12.80 -26.27
N ASN A 146 0.32 12.97 -25.46
CA ASN A 146 0.46 14.11 -24.53
C ASN A 146 -0.62 14.19 -23.42
N MET A 147 -1.39 13.14 -23.17
CA MET A 147 -2.33 13.13 -22.07
C MET A 147 -1.57 13.24 -20.73
N PRO A 148 -1.85 14.26 -19.90
CA PRO A 148 -1.09 14.51 -18.68
C PRO A 148 -1.37 13.46 -17.61
N VAL A 149 -0.47 13.35 -16.64
CA VAL A 149 -0.79 12.70 -15.37
C VAL A 149 -1.48 13.73 -14.50
N LEU A 150 -2.67 13.42 -13.96
CA LEU A 150 -3.35 14.29 -12.99
C LEU A 150 -2.37 14.69 -11.89
N TRP A 151 -2.37 15.96 -11.51
CA TRP A 151 -1.52 16.57 -10.46
C TRP A 151 -0.03 16.74 -10.84
N ALA A 152 0.40 16.32 -12.02
CA ALA A 152 1.81 16.35 -12.43
C ALA A 152 1.99 16.93 -13.84
N THR A 153 1.87 18.24 -13.96
CA THR A 153 1.96 18.98 -15.23
C THR A 153 3.38 19.03 -15.84
N TYR A 154 4.40 18.64 -15.07
CA TYR A 154 5.82 18.76 -15.45
C TYR A 154 6.46 17.44 -15.89
N ILE A 155 5.71 16.35 -16.01
CA ILE A 155 6.25 15.06 -16.45
C ILE A 155 6.37 15.06 -17.97
N LYS A 156 7.62 15.21 -18.44
CA LYS A 156 7.95 15.19 -19.87
C LYS A 156 8.39 13.82 -20.40
N SER A 157 8.70 12.85 -19.52
CA SER A 157 9.24 11.54 -19.90
C SER A 157 8.23 10.42 -19.74
N GLY A 158 8.26 9.45 -20.68
CA GLY A 158 7.43 8.25 -20.65
C GLY A 158 5.97 8.49 -21.02
N LEU A 159 5.70 9.50 -21.83
CA LEU A 159 4.40 9.65 -22.48
C LEU A 159 4.14 8.44 -23.37
N GLY A 160 2.90 7.93 -23.34
CA GLY A 160 2.52 6.71 -24.05
C GLY A 160 2.61 5.42 -23.22
N ASP A 161 2.79 5.54 -21.88
CA ASP A 161 2.65 4.44 -20.92
C ASP A 161 1.43 4.68 -20.03
N ALA A 162 0.70 3.61 -19.68
CA ALA A 162 -0.37 3.70 -18.70
C ALA A 162 0.21 3.95 -17.29
N ARG A 163 -0.27 5.02 -16.64
CA ARG A 163 0.18 5.47 -15.31
C ARG A 163 -0.97 5.79 -14.37
N GLY A 164 -2.17 5.96 -14.90
CA GLY A 164 -3.30 6.44 -14.11
C GLY A 164 -2.96 7.77 -13.44
N THR A 165 -3.24 7.88 -12.15
CA THR A 165 -2.89 9.07 -11.35
C THR A 165 -1.47 9.00 -10.76
N TYR A 166 -0.69 7.97 -11.08
CA TYR A 166 0.67 7.79 -10.56
C TYR A 166 1.70 8.47 -11.46
N VAL A 167 2.69 9.11 -10.85
CA VAL A 167 3.84 9.67 -11.56
C VAL A 167 4.69 8.56 -12.20
N ASN A 168 4.85 7.45 -11.48
CA ASN A 168 5.66 6.32 -11.91
C ASN A 168 4.76 5.15 -12.36
N ARG A 169 4.95 4.70 -13.60
CA ARG A 169 4.24 3.56 -14.18
C ARG A 169 4.38 2.26 -13.38
N ASN A 170 5.50 2.07 -12.68
CA ASN A 170 5.70 0.89 -11.85
C ASN A 170 4.83 0.91 -10.60
N HIS A 171 4.59 2.08 -10.00
CA HIS A 171 3.64 2.21 -8.89
C HIS A 171 2.19 2.00 -9.35
N PHE A 172 1.84 2.47 -10.53
CA PHE A 172 0.55 2.18 -11.15
C PHE A 172 0.39 0.67 -11.37
N ALA A 173 1.38 0.01 -11.98
CA ALA A 173 1.37 -1.43 -12.16
C ALA A 173 1.27 -2.17 -10.83
N GLY A 174 2.01 -1.74 -9.79
CA GLY A 174 1.93 -2.30 -8.45
C GLY A 174 0.55 -2.18 -7.80
N PHE A 175 -0.16 -1.08 -8.03
CA PHE A 175 -1.56 -0.96 -7.60
C PHE A 175 -2.46 -1.95 -8.35
N ILE A 176 -2.33 -2.03 -9.67
CA ILE A 176 -3.18 -2.88 -10.51
C ILE A 176 -2.91 -4.37 -10.25
N GLU A 177 -1.65 -4.80 -10.04
CA GLU A 177 -1.30 -6.19 -9.73
C GLU A 177 -1.93 -6.69 -8.42
N MET A 178 -2.09 -5.80 -7.43
CA MET A 178 -2.82 -6.11 -6.18
C MET A 178 -4.33 -6.11 -6.37
N ALA A 179 -4.85 -5.18 -7.18
CA ALA A 179 -6.28 -5.03 -7.40
C ALA A 179 -6.85 -6.12 -8.32
N PHE A 180 -6.05 -6.67 -9.23
CA PHE A 180 -6.51 -7.66 -10.21
C PHE A 180 -6.98 -8.98 -9.59
N PRO A 181 -6.21 -9.67 -8.71
CA PRO A 181 -6.68 -10.89 -8.04
C PRO A 181 -7.91 -10.64 -7.17
N LEU A 182 -7.98 -9.49 -6.51
CA LEU A 182 -9.17 -9.09 -5.73
C LEU A 182 -10.40 -8.94 -6.64
N SER A 183 -10.24 -8.27 -7.77
CA SER A 183 -11.30 -8.08 -8.77
C SER A 183 -11.77 -9.41 -9.34
N LEU A 184 -10.84 -10.31 -9.62
CA LEU A 184 -11.12 -11.67 -10.06
C LEU A 184 -11.88 -12.45 -8.97
N GLY A 185 -11.47 -12.31 -7.70
CA GLY A 185 -12.17 -12.90 -6.56
C GLY A 185 -13.62 -12.43 -6.43
N VAL A 186 -13.88 -11.13 -6.64
CA VAL A 186 -15.24 -10.58 -6.65
C VAL A 186 -16.07 -11.20 -7.79
N ALA A 187 -15.49 -11.34 -8.97
CA ALA A 187 -16.17 -11.95 -10.12
C ALA A 187 -16.47 -13.43 -9.88
N LEU A 188 -15.48 -14.18 -9.38
CA LEU A 188 -15.62 -15.62 -9.11
C LEU A 188 -16.58 -15.91 -7.96
N ALA A 189 -16.58 -15.11 -6.90
CA ALA A 189 -17.49 -15.26 -5.77
C ALA A 189 -18.96 -15.19 -6.20
N ARG A 190 -19.26 -14.49 -7.28
CA ARG A 190 -20.62 -14.46 -7.89
C ARG A 190 -20.92 -15.66 -8.78
N ALA A 191 -19.88 -16.27 -9.37
CA ALA A 191 -20.03 -17.49 -10.17
C ALA A 191 -20.11 -18.76 -9.32
N TRP A 192 -19.74 -18.64 -8.03
CA TRP A 192 -19.77 -19.78 -7.10
C TRP A 192 -21.16 -19.91 -6.48
N TRP A 193 -21.89 -20.94 -6.87
CA TRP A 193 -23.18 -21.30 -6.31
C TRP A 193 -23.07 -22.69 -5.67
N GLY A 194 -23.15 -22.77 -4.34
CA GLY A 194 -22.94 -24.00 -3.59
C GLY A 194 -21.47 -24.48 -3.72
N ASP A 195 -21.26 -25.80 -3.68
CA ASP A 195 -19.93 -26.43 -3.72
C ASP A 195 -19.37 -26.60 -5.14
N ARG A 196 -20.05 -26.09 -6.16
CA ARG A 196 -19.64 -26.27 -7.56
C ARG A 196 -19.46 -24.94 -8.27
N PHE A 197 -18.24 -24.73 -8.80
CA PHE A 197 -17.95 -23.64 -9.72
C PHE A 197 -18.66 -23.88 -11.06
N ARG A 198 -19.53 -22.95 -11.47
CA ARG A 198 -20.21 -22.99 -12.77
C ARG A 198 -19.77 -21.82 -13.62
N PHE A 199 -18.83 -22.05 -14.53
CA PHE A 199 -18.37 -21.04 -15.48
C PHE A 199 -19.53 -20.45 -16.31
N LYS A 200 -20.56 -21.27 -16.62
CA LYS A 200 -21.78 -20.81 -17.27
C LYS A 200 -22.53 -19.72 -16.48
N MET A 201 -22.40 -19.66 -15.15
CA MET A 201 -23.05 -18.62 -14.35
C MET A 201 -22.37 -17.24 -14.47
N LEU A 202 -21.14 -17.15 -14.93
CA LEU A 202 -20.52 -15.89 -15.33
C LEU A 202 -21.23 -15.28 -16.56
N LEU A 203 -21.80 -16.13 -17.41
CA LEU A 203 -22.40 -15.72 -18.69
C LEU A 203 -23.93 -15.75 -18.66
N VAL A 204 -24.56 -16.57 -17.81
CA VAL A 204 -25.99 -16.81 -17.75
C VAL A 204 -26.49 -16.54 -16.32
N SER A 205 -26.81 -15.29 -16.04
CA SER A 205 -27.45 -14.86 -14.78
C SER A 205 -28.77 -14.15 -15.13
N ASP A 206 -29.73 -14.16 -14.20
CA ASP A 206 -30.95 -13.37 -14.31
C ASP A 206 -30.72 -11.85 -14.42
N ARG A 207 -29.45 -11.41 -14.24
CA ARG A 207 -28.97 -10.03 -14.48
C ARG A 207 -27.69 -10.08 -15.31
N PRO A 208 -27.75 -10.41 -16.61
CA PRO A 208 -26.58 -10.60 -17.48
C PRO A 208 -25.68 -9.36 -17.56
N HIS A 209 -26.25 -8.15 -17.46
CA HIS A 209 -25.47 -6.90 -17.55
C HIS A 209 -24.42 -6.79 -16.43
N ASN A 210 -24.69 -7.28 -15.22
CA ASN A 210 -23.74 -7.18 -14.12
C ASN A 210 -22.49 -8.06 -14.35
N HIS A 211 -22.67 -9.21 -14.99
CA HIS A 211 -21.55 -10.12 -15.31
C HIS A 211 -20.73 -9.58 -16.50
N VAL A 212 -21.39 -9.06 -17.51
CA VAL A 212 -20.71 -8.42 -18.65
C VAL A 212 -19.84 -7.24 -18.18
N VAL A 213 -20.39 -6.37 -17.32
CA VAL A 213 -19.64 -5.24 -16.74
C VAL A 213 -18.43 -5.72 -15.92
N LEU A 214 -18.60 -6.80 -15.13
CA LEU A 214 -17.49 -7.38 -14.36
C LEU A 214 -16.40 -7.96 -15.27
N CYS A 215 -16.78 -8.76 -16.26
CA CYS A 215 -15.82 -9.35 -17.20
C CYS A 215 -15.09 -8.26 -18.00
N LEU A 216 -15.83 -7.26 -18.48
CA LEU A 216 -15.25 -6.11 -19.18
C LEU A 216 -14.29 -5.33 -18.28
N GLY A 217 -14.69 -5.07 -17.03
CA GLY A 217 -13.83 -4.41 -16.05
C GLY A 217 -12.54 -5.20 -15.79
N LEU A 218 -12.62 -6.53 -15.65
CA LEU A 218 -11.43 -7.39 -15.49
C LEU A 218 -10.50 -7.33 -16.71
N VAL A 219 -11.06 -7.34 -17.92
CA VAL A 219 -10.28 -7.20 -19.16
C VAL A 219 -9.57 -5.85 -19.18
N VAL A 220 -10.27 -4.76 -18.84
CA VAL A 220 -9.70 -3.41 -18.79
C VAL A 220 -8.58 -3.33 -17.76
N VAL A 221 -8.77 -3.89 -16.56
CA VAL A 221 -7.74 -3.92 -15.51
C VAL A 221 -6.51 -4.71 -15.96
N PHE A 222 -6.70 -5.86 -16.61
CA PHE A 222 -5.60 -6.66 -17.15
C PHE A 222 -4.84 -5.93 -18.27
N LEU A 223 -5.57 -5.33 -19.22
CA LEU A 223 -4.95 -4.55 -20.30
C LEU A 223 -4.13 -3.37 -19.77
N ALA A 224 -4.59 -2.72 -18.71
CA ALA A 224 -3.85 -1.59 -18.10
C ALA A 224 -2.46 -1.99 -17.61
N VAL A 225 -2.29 -3.22 -17.06
CA VAL A 225 -0.97 -3.74 -16.71
C VAL A 225 -0.08 -3.84 -17.94
N LEU A 226 -0.59 -4.34 -19.06
CA LEU A 226 0.18 -4.46 -20.31
C LEU A 226 0.56 -3.08 -20.86
N PHE A 227 -0.39 -2.14 -20.89
CA PHE A 227 -0.15 -0.77 -21.35
C PHE A 227 0.77 0.03 -20.41
N SER A 228 0.96 -0.39 -19.16
CA SER A 228 1.95 0.21 -18.27
C SER A 228 3.38 -0.04 -18.73
N LYS A 229 3.61 -1.06 -19.55
CA LYS A 229 4.94 -1.52 -20.00
C LYS A 229 5.91 -1.79 -18.82
N SER A 230 5.38 -2.07 -17.63
CA SER A 230 6.15 -2.44 -16.45
C SER A 230 6.43 -3.94 -16.45
N ARG A 231 7.67 -4.32 -16.75
CA ARG A 231 8.06 -5.75 -16.78
C ARG A 231 7.81 -6.42 -15.43
N ALA A 232 8.16 -5.76 -14.33
CA ALA A 232 7.92 -6.26 -12.98
C ALA A 232 6.42 -6.43 -12.69
N GLY A 233 5.59 -5.43 -13.02
CA GLY A 233 4.15 -5.49 -12.82
C GLY A 233 3.47 -6.60 -13.63
N ILE A 234 3.87 -6.79 -14.90
CA ILE A 234 3.36 -7.88 -15.73
C ILE A 234 3.71 -9.23 -15.11
N THR A 235 5.00 -9.44 -14.75
CA THR A 235 5.46 -10.68 -14.14
C THR A 235 4.75 -10.97 -12.82
N ALA A 236 4.63 -9.96 -11.94
CA ALA A 236 3.96 -10.10 -10.65
C ALA A 236 2.46 -10.39 -10.80
N THR A 237 1.78 -9.75 -11.77
CA THR A 237 0.37 -10.06 -12.08
C THR A 237 0.18 -11.50 -12.53
N LEU A 238 1.05 -12.00 -13.42
CA LEU A 238 0.97 -13.39 -13.90
C LEU A 238 1.27 -14.40 -12.79
N LEU A 239 2.28 -14.15 -11.97
CA LEU A 239 2.59 -14.97 -10.80
C LEU A 239 1.45 -14.94 -9.78
N GLY A 240 0.93 -13.78 -9.47
CA GLY A 240 -0.21 -13.62 -8.58
C GLY A 240 -1.45 -14.36 -9.08
N LEU A 241 -1.72 -14.31 -10.38
CA LEU A 241 -2.79 -15.07 -11.02
C LEU A 241 -2.55 -16.58 -10.90
N ALA A 242 -1.33 -17.05 -11.16
CA ALA A 242 -0.99 -18.48 -11.05
C ALA A 242 -1.18 -18.99 -9.61
N VAL A 243 -0.72 -18.23 -8.61
CA VAL A 243 -0.94 -18.55 -7.19
C VAL A 243 -2.44 -18.57 -6.87
N PHE A 244 -3.17 -17.53 -7.28
CA PHE A 244 -4.61 -17.43 -7.04
C PHE A 244 -5.36 -18.64 -7.63
N LEU A 245 -5.06 -19.01 -8.87
CA LEU A 245 -5.68 -20.16 -9.52
C LEU A 245 -5.30 -21.49 -8.86
N SER A 246 -4.08 -21.62 -8.35
CA SER A 246 -3.66 -22.81 -7.61
C SER A 246 -4.42 -23.01 -6.30
N LEU A 247 -4.81 -21.92 -5.65
CA LEU A 247 -5.59 -21.92 -4.42
C LEU A 247 -7.09 -22.19 -4.65
N LEU A 248 -7.58 -22.05 -5.90
CA LEU A 248 -8.96 -22.35 -6.28
C LEU A 248 -9.21 -23.83 -6.56
N ARG A 249 -8.19 -24.70 -6.49
CA ARG A 249 -8.38 -26.14 -6.69
C ARG A 249 -9.33 -26.68 -5.62
N PRO A 250 -10.42 -27.37 -5.99
CA PRO A 250 -11.24 -28.07 -5.03
C PRO A 250 -10.36 -29.12 -4.32
N ALA A 251 -10.45 -29.13 -2.98
CA ALA A 251 -9.85 -30.17 -2.16
C ALA A 251 -10.52 -31.53 -2.43
#